data_41594b5f6dcb2f684ceed1a2f4b061c2
#
_entry.id   41594b5f6dcb2f684ceed1a2f4b061c2
#
_cell.length_a   1.000
_cell.length_b   1.000
_cell.length_c   1.000
_cell.angle_alpha   90.00
_cell.angle_beta   90.00
_cell.angle_gamma   90.00
#
_symmetry.space_group_name_H-M   'P 1'
#
loop_
_entity.id
_entity.type
_entity.pdbx_description
1 polymer ?
#
loop_
_entity_poly.entity_id
_entity_poly.type
_entity_poly.pdbx_seq_one_letter_code
_entity_poly.pdbx_strand_id
1 'polypeptide(L)'
;MRLLLVFVLLTPVGAWAANQHYLGYAYDSGDGAERYREEHWVVRDGARQERLVLYRCPDGEAFARKWVRGGVDDPAPDFALYDQRDGYREGVDTRQGARTVYVQPRAGAPMQHRTLPPVDDAVVDAGFDAWLRANWQPPAKPPRFLVPSRLDWMPLSVQARDAAGQPERSFRLRLDAWYGFAAPTLRVTYDIDSRRLLRFEGPSNLRDGNGGTPAVRIEFPADSIRPAPSKRDLDAAAATPLVSRCE
;
A
#
# COMPACT_ATOMS: atom_id res chain seq x y z
N MET A 1 -3.87 4.70 59.44
CA MET A 1 -4.06 3.71 58.37
C MET A 1 -4.18 4.52 57.06
N ARG A 2 -3.07 4.63 56.25
CA ARG A 2 -3.04 5.40 55.01
C ARG A 2 -3.34 4.45 53.85
N LEU A 3 -4.49 4.64 53.20
CA LEU A 3 -4.82 3.94 51.96
C LEU A 3 -3.96 4.50 50.81
N LEU A 4 -3.08 3.68 50.25
CA LEU A 4 -2.44 3.97 48.96
C LEU A 4 -3.42 3.62 47.84
N LEU A 5 -3.94 4.61 47.12
CA LEU A 5 -4.64 4.45 45.87
C LEU A 5 -3.58 4.18 44.75
N VAL A 6 -3.53 2.96 44.24
CA VAL A 6 -2.76 2.61 43.07
C VAL A 6 -3.58 2.98 41.82
N PHE A 7 -3.18 4.06 41.14
CA PHE A 7 -3.70 4.40 39.83
C PHE A 7 -3.05 3.48 38.78
N VAL A 8 -3.80 2.51 38.28
CA VAL A 8 -3.42 1.74 37.08
C VAL A 8 -3.67 2.63 35.87
N LEU A 9 -2.59 3.19 35.31
CA LEU A 9 -2.62 3.85 34.01
C LEU A 9 -2.83 2.78 32.94
N LEU A 10 -4.07 2.61 32.48
CA LEU A 10 -4.38 1.88 31.24
C LEU A 10 -3.84 2.72 30.08
N THR A 11 -2.65 2.38 29.60
CA THR A 11 -2.17 2.90 28.32
C THR A 11 -3.10 2.38 27.22
N PRO A 12 -3.64 3.23 26.34
CA PRO A 12 -4.41 2.77 25.20
C PRO A 12 -3.48 1.94 24.33
N VAL A 13 -3.72 0.63 24.24
CA VAL A 13 -3.10 -0.24 23.24
C VAL A 13 -3.53 0.32 21.89
N GLY A 14 -2.58 0.85 21.12
CA GLY A 14 -2.85 1.54 19.87
C GLY A 14 -3.71 0.67 18.96
N ALA A 15 -4.72 1.24 18.34
CA ALA A 15 -5.68 0.61 17.42
C ALA A 15 -5.02 -0.12 16.22
N TRP A 16 -3.70 -0.01 16.07
CA TRP A 16 -2.88 -0.62 15.02
C TRP A 16 -2.35 -2.03 15.37
N ALA A 17 -2.50 -2.49 16.61
CA ALA A 17 -2.04 -3.82 17.03
C ALA A 17 -2.99 -4.95 16.59
N ALA A 18 -4.23 -4.64 16.18
CA ALA A 18 -5.25 -5.62 15.81
C ALA A 18 -5.24 -5.95 14.31
N ASN A 19 -5.82 -7.11 13.96
CA ASN A 19 -6.17 -7.45 12.59
C ASN A 19 -7.14 -6.39 12.03
N GLN A 20 -7.09 -6.13 10.72
CA GLN A 20 -7.90 -5.08 10.09
C GLN A 20 -8.55 -5.61 8.81
N HIS A 21 -9.80 -5.21 8.59
CA HIS A 21 -10.51 -5.42 7.34
C HIS A 21 -11.21 -4.10 6.97
N TYR A 22 -10.90 -3.56 5.79
CA TYR A 22 -11.44 -2.27 5.33
C TYR A 22 -11.44 -2.16 3.82
N LEU A 23 -12.23 -1.20 3.30
CA LEU A 23 -12.29 -0.92 1.86
C LEU A 23 -11.68 0.46 1.55
N GLY A 24 -11.09 0.54 0.37
CA GLY A 24 -10.75 1.76 -0.32
C GLY A 24 -11.56 1.86 -1.60
N TYR A 25 -12.02 3.06 -1.94
CA TYR A 25 -12.79 3.35 -3.15
C TYR A 25 -11.94 4.20 -4.09
N ALA A 26 -11.62 3.64 -5.25
CA ALA A 26 -10.77 4.30 -6.24
C ALA A 26 -11.59 4.97 -7.33
N TYR A 27 -11.39 6.27 -7.45
CA TYR A 27 -12.04 7.13 -8.44
C TYR A 27 -11.02 7.61 -9.47
N ASP A 28 -11.44 7.76 -10.69
CA ASP A 28 -10.64 8.43 -11.72
C ASP A 28 -10.35 9.88 -11.32
N SER A 29 -9.11 10.34 -11.50
CA SER A 29 -8.73 11.69 -11.14
C SER A 29 -9.27 12.78 -12.10
N GLY A 30 -9.71 12.40 -13.30
CA GLY A 30 -10.24 13.34 -14.31
C GLY A 30 -11.74 13.52 -14.23
N ASP A 31 -12.52 12.44 -14.28
CA ASP A 31 -13.98 12.46 -14.34
C ASP A 31 -14.67 12.10 -13.01
N GLY A 32 -13.92 11.61 -12.02
CA GLY A 32 -14.44 11.21 -10.71
C GLY A 32 -15.27 9.92 -10.71
N ALA A 33 -15.30 9.18 -11.81
CA ALA A 33 -16.00 7.91 -11.87
C ALA A 33 -15.32 6.85 -10.99
N GLU A 34 -16.09 6.00 -10.32
CA GLU A 34 -15.55 4.86 -9.59
C GLU A 34 -14.92 3.88 -10.58
N ARG A 35 -13.64 3.56 -10.38
CA ARG A 35 -12.88 2.64 -11.23
C ARG A 35 -12.81 1.25 -10.66
N TYR A 36 -12.57 1.16 -9.35
CA TYR A 36 -12.47 -0.11 -8.62
C TYR A 36 -12.53 0.12 -7.13
N ARG A 37 -12.62 -0.97 -6.37
CA ARG A 37 -12.49 -0.98 -4.91
C ARG A 37 -11.29 -1.82 -4.51
N GLU A 38 -10.63 -1.40 -3.44
CA GLU A 38 -9.60 -2.17 -2.76
C GLU A 38 -10.20 -2.75 -1.48
N GLU A 39 -10.25 -4.06 -1.37
CA GLU A 39 -10.66 -4.72 -0.14
C GLU A 39 -9.44 -5.33 0.55
N HIS A 40 -9.14 -4.84 1.75
CA HIS A 40 -7.92 -5.15 2.48
C HIS A 40 -8.20 -6.05 3.67
N TRP A 41 -7.52 -7.18 3.74
CA TRP A 41 -7.44 -8.05 4.91
C TRP A 41 -6.03 -8.00 5.46
N VAL A 42 -5.86 -7.60 6.71
CA VAL A 42 -4.58 -7.53 7.41
C VAL A 42 -4.65 -8.45 8.60
N VAL A 43 -3.80 -9.47 8.63
CA VAL A 43 -3.68 -10.41 9.74
C VAL A 43 -2.26 -10.37 10.29
N ARG A 44 -2.16 -10.34 11.61
CA ARG A 44 -0.91 -10.30 12.35
C ARG A 44 -0.74 -11.55 13.17
N ASP A 45 0.49 -12.07 13.17
CA ASP A 45 0.92 -13.19 13.99
C ASP A 45 2.29 -12.86 14.59
N GLY A 46 2.29 -12.45 15.85
CA GLY A 46 3.48 -11.93 16.51
C GLY A 46 4.06 -10.72 15.78
N ALA A 47 5.33 -10.83 15.38
CA ALA A 47 6.04 -9.79 14.62
C ALA A 47 5.76 -9.81 13.10
N ARG A 48 5.00 -10.78 12.61
CA ARG A 48 4.69 -10.95 11.18
C ARG A 48 3.34 -10.32 10.84
N GLN A 49 3.24 -9.82 9.61
CA GLN A 49 2.01 -9.30 9.03
C GLN A 49 1.82 -9.86 7.63
N GLU A 50 0.63 -10.36 7.36
CA GLU A 50 0.15 -10.66 6.02
C GLU A 50 -0.99 -9.71 5.68
N ARG A 51 -0.92 -9.12 4.49
CA ARG A 51 -2.02 -8.32 3.92
C ARG A 51 -2.40 -8.91 2.57
N LEU A 52 -3.68 -9.20 2.41
CA LEU A 52 -4.29 -9.47 1.11
C LEU A 52 -5.06 -8.23 0.69
N VAL A 53 -4.93 -7.85 -0.56
CA VAL A 53 -5.80 -6.87 -1.21
C VAL A 53 -6.46 -7.53 -2.41
N LEU A 54 -7.79 -7.54 -2.43
CA LEU A 54 -8.56 -7.84 -3.63
C LEU A 54 -8.99 -6.53 -4.28
N TYR A 55 -8.68 -6.41 -5.56
CA TYR A 55 -9.18 -5.32 -6.39
C TYR A 55 -10.46 -5.78 -7.04
N ARG A 56 -11.54 -5.05 -6.78
CA ARG A 56 -12.88 -5.40 -7.25
C ARG A 56 -13.39 -4.38 -8.24
N CYS A 57 -14.07 -4.85 -9.25
CA CYS A 57 -14.90 -4.03 -10.13
C CYS A 57 -15.98 -3.29 -9.32
N PRO A 58 -16.59 -2.22 -9.85
CA PRO A 58 -17.72 -1.54 -9.18
C PRO A 58 -18.91 -2.45 -8.89
N ASP A 59 -19.14 -3.51 -9.69
CA ASP A 59 -20.15 -4.55 -9.47
C ASP A 59 -19.80 -5.54 -8.34
N GLY A 60 -18.53 -5.55 -7.86
CA GLY A 60 -18.05 -6.37 -6.75
C GLY A 60 -17.20 -7.58 -7.14
N GLU A 61 -17.11 -7.95 -8.43
CA GLU A 61 -16.27 -9.05 -8.89
C GLU A 61 -14.78 -8.73 -8.72
N ALA A 62 -14.00 -9.69 -8.22
CA ALA A 62 -12.57 -9.51 -8.04
C ALA A 62 -11.83 -9.75 -9.35
N PHE A 63 -10.94 -8.84 -9.77
CA PHE A 63 -10.15 -8.96 -11.00
C PHE A 63 -8.64 -9.01 -10.76
N ALA A 64 -8.16 -8.52 -9.62
CA ALA A 64 -6.74 -8.58 -9.28
C ALA A 64 -6.54 -8.88 -7.79
N ARG A 65 -5.36 -9.36 -7.47
CA ARG A 65 -4.98 -9.73 -6.11
C ARG A 65 -3.57 -9.27 -5.82
N LYS A 66 -3.37 -8.68 -4.62
CA LYS A 66 -2.05 -8.36 -4.11
C LYS A 66 -1.83 -8.98 -2.73
N TRP A 67 -0.71 -9.66 -2.57
CA TRP A 67 -0.18 -10.07 -1.29
C TRP A 67 0.94 -9.14 -0.85
N VAL A 68 0.97 -8.80 0.42
CA VAL A 68 2.07 -8.08 1.07
C VAL A 68 2.44 -8.85 2.33
N ARG A 69 3.70 -9.22 2.47
CA ARG A 69 4.21 -10.03 3.58
C ARG A 69 5.50 -9.45 4.13
N GLY A 70 5.56 -9.29 5.45
CA GLY A 70 6.73 -8.73 6.12
C GLY A 70 6.57 -8.70 7.63
N GLY A 71 7.33 -7.86 8.28
CA GLY A 71 7.11 -7.48 9.67
C GLY A 71 5.91 -6.57 9.85
N VAL A 72 5.47 -6.41 11.09
CA VAL A 72 4.52 -5.35 11.44
C VAL A 72 5.23 -4.01 11.20
N ASP A 73 4.56 -3.10 10.48
CA ASP A 73 5.11 -1.79 10.11
C ASP A 73 6.44 -1.85 9.32
N ASP A 74 6.63 -2.91 8.52
CA ASP A 74 7.78 -3.04 7.63
C ASP A 74 7.67 -2.07 6.44
N PRO A 75 8.64 -1.14 6.25
CA PRO A 75 8.63 -0.24 5.11
C PRO A 75 9.04 -0.91 3.79
N ALA A 76 9.63 -2.10 3.84
CA ALA A 76 10.12 -2.80 2.66
C ALA A 76 9.67 -4.27 2.62
N PRO A 77 8.35 -4.55 2.71
CA PRO A 77 7.83 -5.91 2.69
C PRO A 77 8.03 -6.58 1.33
N ASP A 78 7.95 -7.90 1.30
CA ASP A 78 7.74 -8.63 0.05
C ASP A 78 6.30 -8.42 -0.41
N PHE A 79 6.09 -8.38 -1.74
CA PHE A 79 4.76 -8.33 -2.29
C PHE A 79 4.65 -9.08 -3.62
N ALA A 80 3.43 -9.45 -3.98
CA ALA A 80 3.09 -10.07 -5.25
C ALA A 80 1.73 -9.55 -5.72
N LEU A 81 1.70 -8.84 -6.84
CA LEU A 81 0.49 -8.39 -7.53
C LEU A 81 0.25 -9.27 -8.75
N TYR A 82 -1.01 -9.64 -8.97
CA TYR A 82 -1.50 -10.28 -10.17
C TYR A 82 -2.83 -9.67 -10.61
N ASP A 83 -2.89 -9.18 -11.83
CA ASP A 83 -4.10 -8.69 -12.51
C ASP A 83 -4.54 -9.69 -13.56
N GLN A 84 -5.73 -10.26 -13.40
CA GLN A 84 -6.29 -11.29 -14.30
C GLN A 84 -6.71 -10.70 -15.64
N ARG A 85 -6.97 -9.40 -15.74
CA ARG A 85 -7.51 -8.75 -16.93
C ARG A 85 -6.55 -8.81 -18.12
N ASP A 86 -5.27 -8.59 -17.86
CA ASP A 86 -4.21 -8.61 -18.87
C ASP A 86 -3.05 -9.58 -18.55
N GLY A 87 -3.11 -10.22 -17.38
CA GLY A 87 -2.07 -11.12 -16.87
C GLY A 87 -0.82 -10.39 -16.35
N TYR A 88 -0.94 -9.11 -16.03
CA TYR A 88 0.14 -8.34 -15.41
C TYR A 88 0.55 -8.93 -14.07
N ARG A 89 1.85 -8.99 -13.84
CA ARG A 89 2.43 -9.41 -12.56
C ARG A 89 3.62 -8.55 -12.22
N GLU A 90 3.72 -8.20 -10.94
CA GLU A 90 4.92 -7.60 -10.38
C GLU A 90 5.08 -8.01 -8.92
N GLY A 91 6.30 -7.92 -8.41
CA GLY A 91 6.51 -8.21 -7.01
C GLY A 91 7.97 -8.21 -6.60
N VAL A 92 8.16 -8.52 -5.33
CA VAL A 92 9.45 -8.72 -4.67
C VAL A 92 9.38 -9.98 -3.87
N ASP A 93 10.41 -10.82 -3.99
CA ASP A 93 10.60 -12.03 -3.19
C ASP A 93 12.00 -12.00 -2.55
N THR A 94 12.05 -12.14 -1.23
CA THR A 94 13.30 -12.17 -0.48
C THR A 94 13.59 -13.59 -0.03
N ARG A 95 14.69 -14.16 -0.54
CA ARG A 95 15.16 -15.50 -0.18
C ARG A 95 16.60 -15.46 0.30
N GLN A 96 16.86 -16.01 1.47
CA GLN A 96 18.21 -16.05 2.08
C GLN A 96 18.89 -14.67 2.11
N GLY A 97 18.11 -13.61 2.36
CA GLY A 97 18.58 -12.22 2.38
C GLY A 97 18.77 -11.57 1.01
N ALA A 98 18.67 -12.31 -0.10
CA ALA A 98 18.69 -11.75 -1.44
C ALA A 98 17.29 -11.36 -1.87
N ARG A 99 17.11 -10.08 -2.25
CA ARG A 99 15.84 -9.51 -2.71
C ARG A 99 15.79 -9.50 -4.22
N THR A 100 14.79 -10.16 -4.80
CA THR A 100 14.59 -10.20 -6.26
C THR A 100 13.29 -9.51 -6.60
N VAL A 101 13.36 -8.47 -7.44
CA VAL A 101 12.20 -7.82 -8.05
C VAL A 101 11.89 -8.49 -9.38
N TYR A 102 10.61 -8.61 -9.71
CA TYR A 102 10.16 -9.15 -10.98
C TYR A 102 8.97 -8.36 -11.55
N VAL A 103 8.84 -8.39 -12.87
CA VAL A 103 7.69 -7.85 -13.61
C VAL A 103 7.40 -8.68 -14.85
N GLN A 104 6.12 -8.96 -15.08
CA GLN A 104 5.59 -9.53 -16.34
C GLN A 104 4.55 -8.55 -16.88
N PRO A 105 4.83 -7.86 -18.00
CA PRO A 105 3.97 -6.77 -18.49
C PRO A 105 2.57 -7.20 -18.91
N ARG A 106 2.37 -8.46 -19.31
CA ARG A 106 1.09 -9.05 -19.74
C ARG A 106 1.21 -10.56 -19.83
N ALA A 107 0.10 -11.25 -19.96
CA ALA A 107 0.07 -12.69 -20.24
C ALA A 107 0.91 -13.04 -21.48
N GLY A 108 1.71 -14.10 -21.38
CA GLY A 108 2.59 -14.58 -22.47
C GLY A 108 3.85 -13.74 -22.68
N ALA A 109 4.00 -12.55 -22.07
CA ALA A 109 5.25 -11.82 -22.12
C ALA A 109 6.32 -12.48 -21.21
N PRO A 110 7.62 -12.36 -21.55
CA PRO A 110 8.69 -12.85 -20.68
C PRO A 110 8.65 -12.17 -19.30
N MET A 111 8.84 -12.97 -18.25
CA MET A 111 9.08 -12.44 -16.90
C MET A 111 10.49 -11.83 -16.85
N GLN A 112 10.56 -10.54 -16.51
CA GLN A 112 11.82 -9.86 -16.24
C GLN A 112 12.08 -9.88 -14.73
N HIS A 113 13.31 -10.04 -14.32
CA HIS A 113 13.68 -10.03 -12.91
C HIS A 113 15.12 -9.53 -12.71
N ARG A 114 15.37 -9.01 -11.52
CA ARG A 114 16.69 -8.55 -11.10
C ARG A 114 16.87 -8.75 -9.60
N THR A 115 18.01 -9.30 -9.19
CA THR A 115 18.43 -9.26 -7.78
C THR A 115 18.88 -7.85 -7.46
N LEU A 116 18.27 -7.26 -6.43
CA LEU A 116 18.53 -5.90 -6.01
C LEU A 116 19.70 -5.84 -5.03
N PRO A 117 20.57 -4.82 -5.15
CA PRO A 117 21.54 -4.55 -4.11
C PRO A 117 20.82 -4.12 -2.82
N PRO A 118 21.38 -4.45 -1.64
CA PRO A 118 20.86 -3.92 -0.37
C PRO A 118 21.00 -2.39 -0.37
N VAL A 119 19.99 -1.71 0.16
CA VAL A 119 19.97 -0.26 0.30
C VAL A 119 19.44 0.11 1.69
N ASP A 120 19.98 1.18 2.26
CA ASP A 120 19.43 1.78 3.45
C ASP A 120 18.10 2.49 3.11
N ASP A 121 17.22 2.60 4.10
CA ASP A 121 15.93 3.30 3.97
C ASP A 121 15.10 2.82 2.76
N ALA A 122 15.08 1.49 2.54
CA ALA A 122 14.28 0.86 1.49
C ALA A 122 12.78 1.04 1.74
N VAL A 123 12.05 1.39 0.69
CA VAL A 123 10.57 1.47 0.69
C VAL A 123 10.03 0.68 -0.49
N VAL A 124 9.12 -0.25 -0.23
CA VAL A 124 8.55 -1.14 -1.24
C VAL A 124 7.02 -1.07 -1.19
N ASP A 125 6.39 -0.76 -2.32
CA ASP A 125 4.93 -0.76 -2.51
C ASP A 125 4.19 -0.10 -1.32
N ALA A 126 3.22 -0.79 -0.73
CA ALA A 126 2.43 -0.32 0.42
C ALA A 126 3.26 -0.04 1.69
N GLY A 127 4.54 -0.41 1.73
CA GLY A 127 5.47 -0.08 2.82
C GLY A 127 5.72 1.42 2.97
N PHE A 128 5.37 2.24 1.95
CA PHE A 128 5.41 3.70 2.10
C PHE A 128 4.56 4.19 3.29
N ASP A 129 3.44 3.54 3.57
CA ASP A 129 2.56 3.88 4.69
C ASP A 129 3.27 3.70 6.04
N ALA A 130 3.94 2.57 6.24
CA ALA A 130 4.75 2.31 7.45
C ALA A 130 5.90 3.31 7.55
N TRP A 131 6.60 3.57 6.44
CA TRP A 131 7.71 4.52 6.41
C TRP A 131 7.26 5.94 6.77
N LEU A 132 6.15 6.44 6.20
CA LEU A 132 5.62 7.78 6.48
C LEU A 132 5.16 7.92 7.93
N ARG A 133 4.51 6.91 8.50
CA ARG A 133 4.12 6.92 9.91
C ARG A 133 5.30 6.94 10.87
N ALA A 134 6.38 6.25 10.53
CA ALA A 134 7.64 6.27 11.29
C ALA A 134 8.40 7.59 11.11
N ASN A 135 8.34 8.18 9.91
CA ASN A 135 9.02 9.43 9.54
C ASN A 135 8.01 10.57 9.38
N TRP A 136 7.22 10.82 10.44
CA TRP A 136 6.17 11.85 10.44
C TRP A 136 6.72 13.25 10.14
N GLN A 137 7.98 13.49 10.48
CA GLN A 137 8.80 14.58 9.98
C GLN A 137 9.83 13.99 9.01
N PRO A 138 9.64 14.14 7.68
CA PRO A 138 10.52 13.50 6.70
C PRO A 138 11.98 13.94 6.88
N PRO A 139 12.92 12.99 6.85
CA PRO A 139 14.34 13.31 6.95
C PRO A 139 14.83 14.00 5.66
N ALA A 140 15.96 14.73 5.77
CA ALA A 140 16.59 15.37 4.61
C ALA A 140 17.12 14.35 3.58
N LYS A 141 17.59 13.19 4.03
CA LYS A 141 18.02 12.11 3.13
C LYS A 141 16.80 11.37 2.58
N PRO A 142 16.60 11.33 1.26
CA PRO A 142 15.45 10.64 0.67
C PRO A 142 15.59 9.12 0.80
N PRO A 143 14.48 8.39 1.10
CA PRO A 143 14.47 6.94 1.04
C PRO A 143 14.62 6.42 -0.40
N ARG A 144 14.89 5.13 -0.52
CA ARG A 144 14.96 4.43 -1.80
C ARG A 144 13.66 3.66 -2.03
N PHE A 145 12.88 4.13 -3.01
CA PHE A 145 11.63 3.48 -3.41
C PHE A 145 11.89 2.49 -4.55
N LEU A 146 11.36 1.29 -4.41
CA LEU A 146 11.43 0.30 -5.48
C LEU A 146 10.41 0.60 -6.57
N VAL A 147 10.88 0.66 -7.82
CA VAL A 147 10.04 0.78 -9.01
C VAL A 147 10.11 -0.52 -9.81
N PRO A 148 9.15 -1.45 -9.67
CA PRO A 148 9.23 -2.77 -10.29
C PRO A 148 9.37 -2.72 -11.81
N SER A 149 8.68 -1.82 -12.49
CA SER A 149 8.78 -1.65 -13.96
C SER A 149 10.18 -1.22 -14.43
N ARG A 150 11.05 -0.77 -13.53
CA ARG A 150 12.45 -0.44 -13.79
C ARG A 150 13.42 -1.46 -13.24
N LEU A 151 12.92 -2.41 -12.46
CA LEU A 151 13.71 -3.40 -11.73
C LEU A 151 14.80 -2.74 -10.86
N ASP A 152 14.53 -1.56 -10.29
CA ASP A 152 15.56 -0.78 -9.59
C ASP A 152 15.00 0.15 -8.50
N TRP A 153 15.90 0.55 -7.61
CA TRP A 153 15.67 1.55 -6.59
C TRP A 153 15.78 2.97 -7.14
N MET A 154 14.87 3.84 -6.71
CA MET A 154 14.90 5.27 -7.05
C MET A 154 14.80 6.12 -5.79
N PRO A 155 15.52 7.26 -5.70
CA PRO A 155 15.33 8.20 -4.61
C PRO A 155 13.90 8.73 -4.61
N LEU A 156 13.28 8.84 -3.42
CA LEU A 156 11.92 9.33 -3.25
C LEU A 156 11.93 10.61 -2.41
N SER A 157 11.73 11.75 -3.07
CA SER A 157 11.54 13.03 -2.38
C SER A 157 10.20 13.02 -1.64
N VAL A 158 10.22 13.35 -0.35
CA VAL A 158 9.03 13.38 0.51
C VAL A 158 8.92 14.74 1.18
N GLN A 159 7.78 15.40 1.01
CA GLN A 159 7.49 16.70 1.61
C GLN A 159 6.17 16.62 2.39
N ALA A 160 6.21 16.92 3.69
CA ALA A 160 5.02 17.07 4.50
C ALA A 160 4.36 18.43 4.26
N ARG A 161 3.03 18.47 4.30
CA ARG A 161 2.22 19.68 4.21
C ARG A 161 1.04 19.55 5.16
N ASP A 162 0.97 20.46 6.11
CA ASP A 162 -0.18 20.58 7.01
C ASP A 162 -1.06 21.73 6.51
N ALA A 163 -2.35 21.49 6.39
CA ALA A 163 -3.32 22.55 6.16
C ALA A 163 -3.69 23.16 7.52
N ALA A 164 -3.48 24.47 7.67
CA ALA A 164 -3.78 25.16 8.91
C ALA A 164 -5.24 24.93 9.34
N GLY A 165 -5.43 24.48 10.59
CA GLY A 165 -6.76 24.23 11.16
C GLY A 165 -7.50 23.01 10.67
N GLN A 166 -6.85 22.14 9.86
CA GLN A 166 -7.42 20.87 9.45
C GLN A 166 -6.82 19.72 10.27
N PRO A 167 -7.63 18.69 10.61
CA PRO A 167 -7.14 17.50 11.31
C PRO A 167 -6.36 16.52 10.39
N GLU A 168 -5.92 16.99 9.24
CA GLU A 168 -5.30 16.19 8.20
C GLU A 168 -3.86 16.65 7.90
N ARG A 169 -2.98 15.67 7.70
CA ARG A 169 -1.62 15.88 7.22
C ARG A 169 -1.41 15.20 5.87
N SER A 170 -0.88 15.94 4.92
CA SER A 170 -0.57 15.42 3.59
C SER A 170 0.93 15.28 3.38
N PHE A 171 1.33 14.23 2.66
CA PHE A 171 2.68 14.05 2.15
C PHE A 171 2.64 14.05 0.62
N ARG A 172 3.53 14.82 0.05
CA ARG A 172 3.80 14.80 -1.39
C ARG A 172 5.06 13.97 -1.64
N LEU A 173 4.92 12.91 -2.45
CA LEU A 173 6.00 12.02 -2.81
C LEU A 173 6.29 12.16 -4.31
N ARG A 174 7.57 12.24 -4.66
CA ARG A 174 8.02 12.33 -6.06
C ARG A 174 9.32 11.55 -6.24
N LEU A 175 9.37 10.73 -7.28
CA LEU A 175 10.62 10.06 -7.66
C LEU A 175 11.62 11.10 -8.19
N ASP A 176 12.82 11.11 -7.60
CA ASP A 176 13.93 11.95 -8.05
C ASP A 176 14.68 11.22 -9.16
N ALA A 177 14.29 11.52 -10.41
CA ALA A 177 15.00 11.08 -11.60
C ALA A 177 15.45 12.32 -12.37
N TRP A 178 16.48 12.19 -13.21
CA TRP A 178 16.96 13.30 -14.05
C TRP A 178 15.86 13.83 -15.01
N TYR A 179 14.83 12.98 -15.27
CA TYR A 179 13.59 13.36 -15.99
C TYR A 179 12.41 13.60 -15.01
N GLY A 180 12.71 13.96 -13.76
CA GLY A 180 11.74 14.07 -12.65
C GLY A 180 10.63 15.09 -12.85
N PHE A 181 10.75 16.03 -13.82
CA PHE A 181 9.67 16.91 -14.20
C PHE A 181 8.48 16.16 -14.83
N ALA A 182 8.70 14.97 -15.41
CA ALA A 182 7.67 14.09 -15.97
C ALA A 182 7.26 12.95 -15.03
N ALA A 183 7.94 12.78 -13.86
CA ALA A 183 7.56 11.75 -12.90
C ALA A 183 6.25 12.11 -12.21
N PRO A 184 5.28 11.18 -12.14
CA PRO A 184 4.03 11.43 -11.46
C PRO A 184 4.28 11.73 -9.98
N THR A 185 3.48 12.67 -9.45
CA THR A 185 3.47 12.99 -8.03
C THR A 185 2.41 12.15 -7.35
N LEU A 186 2.78 11.53 -6.24
CA LEU A 186 1.83 10.92 -5.30
C LEU A 186 1.50 11.93 -4.21
N ARG A 187 0.27 11.93 -3.75
CA ARG A 187 -0.15 12.59 -2.53
C ARG A 187 -0.86 11.58 -1.64
N VAL A 188 -0.49 11.56 -0.37
CA VAL A 188 -1.17 10.75 0.63
C VAL A 188 -1.57 11.64 1.79
N THR A 189 -2.78 11.43 2.30
CA THR A 189 -3.37 12.24 3.36
C THR A 189 -3.76 11.35 4.53
N TYR A 190 -3.38 11.77 5.72
CA TYR A 190 -3.59 11.07 6.98
C TYR A 190 -4.39 11.93 7.95
N ASP A 191 -5.14 11.30 8.80
CA ASP A 191 -5.63 11.88 10.04
C ASP A 191 -4.45 12.12 11.00
N ILE A 192 -4.35 13.31 11.59
CA ILE A 192 -3.20 13.70 12.42
C ILE A 192 -3.13 12.89 13.70
N ASP A 193 -4.26 12.68 14.36
CA ASP A 193 -4.32 12.07 15.69
C ASP A 193 -4.10 10.55 15.63
N SER A 194 -4.82 9.88 14.75
CA SER A 194 -4.75 8.42 14.59
C SER A 194 -3.66 7.96 13.64
N ARG A 195 -3.10 8.85 12.82
CA ARG A 195 -2.21 8.52 11.69
C ARG A 195 -2.80 7.48 10.72
N ARG A 196 -4.12 7.43 10.62
CA ARG A 196 -4.82 6.57 9.67
C ARG A 196 -4.75 7.19 8.27
N LEU A 197 -4.44 6.39 7.27
CA LEU A 197 -4.52 6.81 5.87
C LEU A 197 -5.99 7.10 5.51
N LEU A 198 -6.25 8.32 5.01
CA LEU A 198 -7.56 8.78 4.58
C LEU A 198 -7.69 8.74 3.07
N ARG A 199 -6.61 9.12 2.36
CA ARG A 199 -6.64 9.30 0.90
C ARG A 199 -5.28 9.08 0.28
N PHE A 200 -5.30 8.47 -0.89
CA PHE A 200 -4.17 8.34 -1.80
C PHE A 200 -4.55 8.98 -3.14
N GLU A 201 -3.66 9.77 -3.73
CA GLU A 201 -3.84 10.39 -5.05
C GLU A 201 -2.56 10.20 -5.86
N GLY A 202 -2.69 9.62 -7.05
CA GLY A 202 -1.55 9.36 -7.93
C GLY A 202 -1.76 8.21 -8.90
N PRO A 203 -0.73 7.76 -9.60
CA PRO A 203 -0.84 6.60 -10.47
C PRO A 203 -1.17 5.34 -9.68
N SER A 204 -2.12 4.58 -10.19
CA SER A 204 -2.45 3.25 -9.69
C SER A 204 -1.30 2.26 -9.94
N ASN A 205 -1.18 1.23 -9.12
CA ASN A 205 -0.35 0.07 -9.45
C ASN A 205 -1.04 -0.92 -10.39
N LEU A 206 -2.32 -0.70 -10.69
CA LEU A 206 -3.06 -1.43 -11.72
C LEU A 206 -2.89 -0.75 -13.08
N ARG A 207 -2.98 -1.54 -14.13
CA ARG A 207 -2.89 -1.03 -15.49
C ARG A 207 -4.27 -0.82 -16.11
N ASP A 208 -4.36 0.11 -17.03
CA ASP A 208 -5.50 0.23 -17.94
C ASP A 208 -5.35 -0.76 -19.12
N GLY A 209 -6.39 -0.87 -19.95
CA GLY A 209 -6.39 -1.75 -21.13
C GLY A 209 -5.30 -1.43 -22.17
N ASN A 210 -4.63 -0.28 -22.08
CA ASN A 210 -3.54 0.14 -22.94
C ASN A 210 -2.16 -0.06 -22.29
N GLY A 211 -2.10 -0.62 -21.07
CA GLY A 211 -0.88 -0.82 -20.31
C GLY A 211 -0.35 0.43 -19.60
N GLY A 212 -1.12 1.52 -19.59
CA GLY A 212 -0.85 2.73 -18.81
C GLY A 212 -1.20 2.53 -17.33
N THR A 213 -0.71 3.43 -16.49
CA THR A 213 -1.06 3.51 -15.05
C THR A 213 -1.96 4.72 -14.84
N PRO A 214 -3.30 4.54 -14.78
CA PRO A 214 -4.21 5.67 -14.62
C PRO A 214 -4.00 6.38 -13.29
N ALA A 215 -4.17 7.70 -13.28
CA ALA A 215 -4.20 8.47 -12.06
C ALA A 215 -5.53 8.25 -11.34
N VAL A 216 -5.46 7.91 -10.06
CA VAL A 216 -6.63 7.65 -9.22
C VAL A 216 -6.58 8.44 -7.92
N ARG A 217 -7.75 8.68 -7.35
CA ARG A 217 -7.95 9.09 -5.98
C ARG A 217 -8.61 7.93 -5.23
N ILE A 218 -7.92 7.38 -4.24
CA ILE A 218 -8.45 6.30 -3.41
C ILE A 218 -8.79 6.88 -2.05
N GLU A 219 -10.03 6.70 -1.63
CA GLU A 219 -10.55 7.14 -0.33
C GLU A 219 -10.76 5.95 0.59
N PHE A 220 -10.38 6.10 1.86
CA PHE A 220 -10.51 5.09 2.91
C PHE A 220 -11.42 5.62 4.03
N PRO A 221 -12.75 5.65 3.81
CA PRO A 221 -13.68 6.20 4.79
C PRO A 221 -13.75 5.34 6.05
N ALA A 222 -14.07 5.96 7.20
CA ALA A 222 -14.10 5.27 8.48
C ALA A 222 -15.21 4.21 8.57
N ASP A 223 -16.32 4.43 7.89
CA ASP A 223 -17.46 3.50 7.80
C ASP A 223 -17.19 2.29 6.90
N SER A 224 -16.08 2.29 6.16
CA SER A 224 -15.60 1.13 5.39
C SER A 224 -14.93 0.07 6.24
N ILE A 225 -14.63 0.34 7.51
CA ILE A 225 -13.99 -0.61 8.42
C ILE A 225 -14.98 -1.74 8.74
N ARG A 226 -14.51 -2.97 8.65
CA ARG A 226 -15.25 -4.20 8.90
C ARG A 226 -14.75 -4.89 10.18
N PRO A 227 -15.45 -5.89 10.72
CA PRO A 227 -14.94 -6.69 11.82
C PRO A 227 -13.54 -7.25 11.54
N ALA A 228 -12.70 -7.32 12.56
CA ALA A 228 -11.33 -7.80 12.42
C ALA A 228 -11.30 -9.24 11.89
N PRO A 229 -10.55 -9.51 10.80
CA PRO A 229 -10.55 -10.83 10.16
C PRO A 229 -9.70 -11.82 10.94
N SER A 230 -10.08 -13.08 10.86
CA SER A 230 -9.24 -14.21 11.24
C SER A 230 -8.31 -14.63 10.07
N LYS A 231 -7.34 -15.51 10.35
CA LYS A 231 -6.55 -16.14 9.27
C LYS A 231 -7.43 -16.93 8.30
N ARG A 232 -8.50 -17.55 8.79
CA ARG A 232 -9.46 -18.28 7.95
C ARG A 232 -10.21 -17.35 6.98
N ASP A 233 -10.58 -16.15 7.43
CA ASP A 233 -11.23 -15.16 6.57
C ASP A 233 -10.27 -14.67 5.48
N LEU A 234 -9.00 -14.45 5.84
CA LEU A 234 -7.96 -14.12 4.87
C LEU A 234 -7.77 -15.21 3.82
N ASP A 235 -7.72 -16.49 4.23
CA ASP A 235 -7.56 -17.64 3.34
C ASP A 235 -8.79 -17.83 2.43
N ALA A 236 -9.99 -17.60 2.95
CA ALA A 236 -11.22 -17.62 2.18
C ALA A 236 -11.24 -16.50 1.13
N ALA A 237 -10.86 -15.28 1.51
CA ALA A 237 -10.72 -14.16 0.58
C ALA A 237 -9.65 -14.44 -0.49
N ALA A 238 -8.55 -15.09 -0.11
CA ALA A 238 -7.49 -15.48 -1.03
C ALA A 238 -7.94 -16.51 -2.08
N ALA A 239 -8.95 -17.29 -1.79
CA ALA A 239 -9.53 -18.28 -2.71
C ALA A 239 -10.57 -17.68 -3.69
N THR A 240 -10.91 -16.39 -3.56
CA THR A 240 -11.87 -15.72 -4.46
C THR A 240 -11.42 -15.84 -5.91
N PRO A 241 -12.22 -16.35 -6.85
CA PRO A 241 -11.91 -16.37 -8.26
C PRO A 241 -11.69 -14.94 -8.80
N LEU A 242 -10.83 -14.79 -9.81
CA LEU A 242 -10.61 -13.51 -10.48
C LEU A 242 -11.24 -13.52 -11.86
N VAL A 243 -11.95 -12.44 -12.19
CA VAL A 243 -12.53 -12.23 -13.52
C VAL A 243 -11.53 -11.54 -14.45
N SER A 244 -11.65 -11.81 -15.75
CA SER A 244 -10.79 -11.21 -16.76
C SER A 244 -11.32 -9.87 -17.30
N ARG A 245 -12.50 -9.45 -16.87
CA ARG A 245 -13.17 -8.20 -17.31
C ARG A 245 -14.13 -7.74 -16.22
N CYS A 246 -14.20 -6.43 -15.99
CA CYS A 246 -15.31 -5.80 -15.30
C CYS A 246 -16.47 -5.53 -16.26
N GLU A 247 -17.69 -5.78 -15.82
CA GLU A 247 -18.92 -5.45 -16.56
C GLU A 247 -19.35 -3.98 -16.33
#